data_f18796f26cf8aeb6be6d6fbf0ddd04a3
#
_entry.id   f18796f26cf8aeb6be6d6fbf0ddd04a3
#
_cell.length_a   1.000
_cell.length_b   1.000
_cell.length_c   1.000
_cell.angle_alpha   90.00
_cell.angle_beta   90.00
_cell.angle_gamma   90.00
#
_symmetry.space_group_name_H-M   'P 1'
#
loop_
_entity.id
_entity.type
_entity.pdbx_description
1 polymer ?
#
loop_
_entity_poly.entity_id
_entity_poly.type
_entity_poly.pdbx_seq_one_letter_code
_entity_poly.pdbx_strand_id
1 'polypeptide(L)'
;MNTFFTLLFAGLFLFLGPDPTIQKDCEVLMETLALEYDGECKKGLAHGIGKALGSHTYEGSFKKGYPDGVGTYTWSNGNLYKGEFKNGLKDGKGELYIRKLGVPDSIVTGYWDKDKYVGEYVSSYTVGQKRNILRTRFVHMADTPNQVEILIQRNGLPIGVSQLQASADKSPMFESSQTIVAFTKVVYPLTNATINFYAPSAFNSYQLDCELNFEIYREGHWRIFIQI
;
A
#
# COMPACT_ATOMS: atom_id res chain seq x y z
N MET A 1 79.70 46.06 -30.63
CA MET A 1 79.27 45.49 -29.38
C MET A 1 77.76 45.63 -29.36
N ASN A 2 77.09 44.57 -29.78
CA ASN A 2 75.62 44.51 -29.85
C ASN A 2 75.06 43.74 -28.66
N THR A 3 74.27 44.37 -27.85
CA THR A 3 73.54 43.76 -26.79
C THR A 3 72.08 43.52 -27.26
N PHE A 4 71.73 42.28 -27.50
CA PHE A 4 70.37 41.84 -27.77
C PHE A 4 69.57 41.87 -26.50
N PHE A 5 68.44 42.60 -26.50
CA PHE A 5 67.47 42.65 -25.42
C PHE A 5 66.33 41.65 -25.75
N THR A 6 66.31 40.54 -25.07
CA THR A 6 65.29 39.53 -25.26
C THR A 6 64.11 39.89 -24.37
N LEU A 7 62.99 40.30 -24.99
CA LEU A 7 61.68 40.48 -24.28
C LEU A 7 61.00 39.11 -24.04
N LEU A 8 60.90 38.72 -22.78
CA LEU A 8 60.09 37.60 -22.34
C LEU A 8 58.63 38.07 -22.27
N PHE A 9 57.81 37.59 -23.19
CA PHE A 9 56.37 37.71 -23.09
C PHE A 9 55.88 36.61 -22.12
N ALA A 10 55.59 36.98 -20.87
CA ALA A 10 54.86 36.13 -19.94
C ALA A 10 53.36 36.16 -20.30
N GLY A 11 52.93 35.16 -21.03
CA GLY A 11 51.50 34.93 -21.31
C GLY A 11 50.75 34.60 -20.03
N LEU A 12 49.97 35.54 -19.51
CA LEU A 12 49.02 35.34 -18.43
C LEU A 12 47.84 34.48 -18.97
N PHE A 13 47.93 33.16 -18.82
CA PHE A 13 46.82 32.29 -19.04
C PHE A 13 45.82 32.52 -17.89
N LEU A 14 44.80 33.35 -18.13
CA LEU A 14 43.59 33.39 -17.32
C LEU A 14 42.91 32.04 -17.50
N PHE A 15 43.06 31.18 -16.50
CA PHE A 15 42.14 30.03 -16.31
C PHE A 15 40.75 30.60 -15.99
N LEU A 16 39.93 30.80 -17.01
CA LEU A 16 38.50 30.87 -16.85
C LEU A 16 38.07 29.45 -16.36
N GLY A 17 37.95 29.33 -15.04
CA GLY A 17 37.22 28.19 -14.45
C GLY A 17 35.81 28.14 -15.08
N PRO A 18 35.18 26.98 -15.12
CA PRO A 18 33.81 26.91 -15.61
C PRO A 18 32.99 27.93 -14.79
N ASP A 19 32.27 28.82 -15.50
CA ASP A 19 31.28 29.69 -14.91
C ASP A 19 30.47 28.86 -13.94
N PRO A 20 30.21 29.37 -12.70
CA PRO A 20 29.20 28.73 -11.89
C PRO A 20 27.90 28.80 -12.69
N THR A 21 27.57 27.69 -13.35
CA THR A 21 26.28 27.55 -14.00
C THR A 21 25.27 27.94 -12.98
N ILE A 22 24.54 29.04 -13.22
CA ILE A 22 23.37 29.42 -12.46
C ILE A 22 22.50 28.18 -12.45
N GLN A 23 22.58 27.43 -11.34
CA GLN A 23 21.74 26.28 -11.13
C GLN A 23 20.33 26.86 -11.04
N LYS A 24 19.56 26.68 -12.11
CA LYS A 24 18.21 27.19 -12.20
C LYS A 24 17.48 26.58 -11.01
N ASP A 25 17.05 27.42 -10.08
CA ASP A 25 16.33 26.98 -8.89
C ASP A 25 15.18 26.06 -9.33
N CYS A 26 15.23 24.81 -8.87
CA CYS A 26 14.21 23.81 -9.19
C CYS A 26 13.06 24.01 -8.22
N GLU A 27 11.91 24.35 -8.75
CA GLU A 27 10.75 24.64 -7.93
C GLU A 27 10.12 23.36 -7.35
N VAL A 28 9.87 23.39 -6.05
CA VAL A 28 9.01 22.42 -5.33
C VAL A 28 7.64 23.02 -5.15
N LEU A 29 6.61 22.37 -5.68
CA LEU A 29 5.25 22.92 -5.70
C LEU A 29 4.47 22.65 -4.41
N MET A 30 5.05 21.91 -3.47
CA MET A 30 4.48 21.66 -2.15
C MET A 30 4.95 22.76 -1.18
N GLU A 31 4.06 23.67 -0.78
CA GLU A 31 4.37 24.85 0.02
C GLU A 31 5.19 24.55 1.29
N THR A 32 4.88 23.45 1.97
CA THR A 32 5.60 23.02 3.18
C THR A 32 7.05 22.59 2.95
N LEU A 33 7.49 22.43 1.69
CA LEU A 33 8.81 21.99 1.25
C LEU A 33 9.53 23.03 0.38
N ALA A 34 8.94 24.19 0.11
CA ALA A 34 9.33 25.08 -0.98
C ALA A 34 10.40 26.13 -0.60
N LEU A 35 11.13 25.96 0.52
CA LEU A 35 12.17 26.91 0.93
C LEU A 35 13.50 26.67 0.23
N GLU A 36 13.94 25.41 0.16
CA GLU A 36 15.22 25.01 -0.41
C GLU A 36 15.08 23.64 -1.05
N TYR A 37 15.72 23.44 -2.20
CA TYR A 37 15.76 22.15 -2.89
C TYR A 37 17.16 21.84 -3.40
N ASP A 38 17.63 20.63 -3.10
CA ASP A 38 18.87 20.06 -3.61
C ASP A 38 18.56 18.73 -4.29
N GLY A 39 18.76 18.64 -5.60
CA GLY A 39 18.46 17.42 -6.35
C GLY A 39 18.29 17.63 -7.85
N GLU A 40 17.81 16.59 -8.50
CA GLU A 40 17.59 16.57 -9.93
C GLU A 40 16.44 17.50 -10.36
N CYS A 41 16.58 18.10 -11.54
CA CYS A 41 15.66 19.09 -12.06
C CYS A 41 15.22 18.76 -13.48
N LYS A 42 13.93 18.94 -13.77
CA LYS A 42 13.40 18.80 -15.13
C LYS A 42 12.40 19.89 -15.42
N LYS A 43 12.70 20.71 -16.45
CA LYS A 43 11.86 21.85 -16.88
C LYS A 43 11.61 22.86 -15.75
N GLY A 44 12.61 23.13 -14.89
CA GLY A 44 12.51 24.06 -13.78
C GLY A 44 11.77 23.54 -12.55
N LEU A 45 11.39 22.26 -12.51
CA LEU A 45 10.70 21.63 -11.39
C LEU A 45 11.56 20.51 -10.79
N ALA A 46 11.45 20.28 -9.48
CA ALA A 46 12.03 19.15 -8.78
C ALA A 46 11.64 17.84 -9.47
N HIS A 47 12.63 16.97 -9.73
CA HIS A 47 12.44 15.72 -10.45
C HIS A 47 13.54 14.74 -10.04
N GLY A 48 13.32 13.40 -10.20
CA GLY A 48 14.32 12.41 -9.81
C GLY A 48 14.54 12.38 -8.31
N ILE A 49 15.76 12.14 -7.86
CA ILE A 49 16.10 12.08 -6.43
C ILE A 49 16.51 13.47 -5.95
N GLY A 50 16.02 13.85 -4.77
CA GLY A 50 16.34 15.13 -4.16
C GLY A 50 15.92 15.25 -2.71
N LYS A 51 16.31 16.38 -2.12
CA LYS A 51 15.96 16.79 -0.76
C LYS A 51 15.35 18.17 -0.79
N ALA A 52 14.19 18.32 -0.16
CA ALA A 52 13.49 19.58 -0.02
C ALA A 52 13.33 19.97 1.45
N LEU A 53 13.51 21.24 1.72
CA LEU A 53 13.40 21.85 3.05
C LEU A 53 12.36 22.97 3.02
N GLY A 54 11.62 23.10 4.12
CA GLY A 54 10.66 24.14 4.37
C GLY A 54 10.24 24.10 5.83
N SER A 55 8.96 24.29 6.12
CA SER A 55 8.42 24.02 7.46
C SER A 55 8.48 22.52 7.81
N HIS A 56 8.54 21.70 6.78
CA HIS A 56 8.78 20.25 6.84
C HIS A 56 10.01 19.90 5.99
N THR A 57 10.41 18.62 6.00
CA THR A 57 11.50 18.13 5.14
C THR A 57 11.06 16.89 4.38
N TYR A 58 11.59 16.72 3.16
CA TYR A 58 11.41 15.52 2.38
C TYR A 58 12.71 15.13 1.70
N GLU A 59 13.02 13.84 1.72
CA GLU A 59 14.16 13.26 1.00
C GLU A 59 13.68 12.00 0.28
N GLY A 60 13.81 11.99 -1.05
CA GLY A 60 13.31 10.91 -1.87
C GLY A 60 13.08 11.30 -3.31
N SER A 61 12.18 10.57 -3.97
CA SER A 61 11.85 10.77 -5.38
C SER A 61 10.87 11.92 -5.58
N PHE A 62 11.16 12.76 -6.60
CA PHE A 62 10.30 13.85 -7.06
C PHE A 62 9.84 13.66 -8.48
N LYS A 63 8.65 14.15 -8.80
CA LYS A 63 8.10 14.23 -10.14
C LYS A 63 7.27 15.48 -10.31
N LYS A 64 7.65 16.32 -11.28
CA LYS A 64 6.92 17.56 -11.59
C LYS A 64 6.73 18.48 -10.38
N GLY A 65 7.73 18.61 -9.52
CA GLY A 65 7.71 19.48 -8.33
C GLY A 65 7.05 18.88 -7.08
N TYR A 66 6.61 17.65 -7.11
CA TYR A 66 5.99 16.96 -5.97
C TYR A 66 6.76 15.69 -5.57
N PRO A 67 6.75 15.30 -4.28
CA PRO A 67 7.08 13.95 -3.85
C PRO A 67 6.29 12.90 -4.65
N ASP A 68 7.00 11.95 -5.32
CA ASP A 68 6.37 10.93 -6.16
C ASP A 68 7.34 9.75 -6.29
N GLY A 69 7.02 8.62 -5.67
CA GLY A 69 7.88 7.46 -5.48
C GLY A 69 8.24 7.28 -4.01
N VAL A 70 9.34 6.60 -3.73
CA VAL A 70 9.76 6.30 -2.35
C VAL A 70 10.52 7.48 -1.75
N GLY A 71 10.22 7.79 -0.48
CA GLY A 71 10.90 8.84 0.26
C GLY A 71 10.58 8.87 1.75
N THR A 72 11.22 9.82 2.44
CA THR A 72 11.01 10.10 3.86
C THR A 72 10.52 11.53 4.02
N TYR A 73 9.36 11.71 4.62
CA TYR A 73 8.78 13.00 4.95
C TYR A 73 8.82 13.19 6.47
N THR A 74 9.36 14.32 6.92
CA THR A 74 9.45 14.65 8.34
C THR A 74 8.68 15.95 8.61
N TRP A 75 7.69 15.87 9.49
CA TRP A 75 6.92 17.02 9.94
C TRP A 75 7.68 17.84 11.00
N SER A 76 7.31 19.10 11.16
CA SER A 76 7.90 20.02 12.16
C SER A 76 7.78 19.52 13.61
N ASN A 77 6.78 18.69 13.91
CA ASN A 77 6.59 18.06 15.23
C ASN A 77 7.47 16.82 15.45
N GLY A 78 8.35 16.48 14.50
CA GLY A 78 9.25 15.33 14.57
C GLY A 78 8.65 14.00 14.15
N ASN A 79 7.35 13.92 13.85
CA ASN A 79 6.80 12.72 13.20
C ASN A 79 7.47 12.52 11.85
N LEU A 80 7.55 11.27 11.40
CA LEU A 80 8.07 11.02 10.06
C LEU A 80 7.29 9.88 9.39
N TYR A 81 7.21 9.94 8.07
CA TYR A 81 6.70 8.86 7.23
C TYR A 81 7.78 8.40 6.27
N LYS A 82 8.00 7.10 6.21
CA LYS A 82 8.87 6.44 5.23
C LYS A 82 8.03 5.56 4.35
N GLY A 83 7.96 5.82 3.05
CA GLY A 83 7.12 5.02 2.18
C GLY A 83 6.92 5.63 0.81
N GLU A 84 5.87 5.17 0.16
CA GLU A 84 5.51 5.58 -1.19
C GLU A 84 4.65 6.85 -1.18
N PHE A 85 4.94 7.72 -2.16
CA PHE A 85 4.22 8.97 -2.40
C PHE A 85 3.72 9.02 -3.84
N LYS A 86 2.63 9.73 -4.04
CA LYS A 86 2.10 10.06 -5.35
C LYS A 86 1.52 11.47 -5.35
N ASN A 87 2.06 12.33 -6.22
CA ASN A 87 1.66 13.73 -6.32
C ASN A 87 1.64 14.46 -4.95
N GLY A 88 2.63 14.22 -4.09
CA GLY A 88 2.78 14.85 -2.77
C GLY A 88 2.01 14.18 -1.64
N LEU A 89 1.18 13.18 -1.91
CA LEU A 89 0.38 12.47 -0.90
C LEU A 89 0.99 11.10 -0.60
N LYS A 90 0.84 10.59 0.62
CA LYS A 90 1.17 9.20 0.96
C LYS A 90 0.23 8.28 0.16
N ASP A 91 0.80 7.39 -0.65
CA ASP A 91 0.03 6.52 -1.56
C ASP A 91 0.86 5.26 -1.83
N GLY A 92 0.44 4.12 -1.29
CA GLY A 92 1.16 2.85 -1.30
C GLY A 92 1.64 2.42 0.08
N LYS A 93 2.66 1.58 0.14
CA LYS A 93 3.20 1.00 1.37
C LYS A 93 4.09 2.00 2.11
N GLY A 94 4.00 2.01 3.45
CA GLY A 94 4.88 2.84 4.27
C GLY A 94 4.76 2.61 5.77
N GLU A 95 5.53 3.40 6.51
CA GLU A 95 5.63 3.39 7.95
C GLU A 95 5.53 4.82 8.48
N LEU A 96 4.56 5.08 9.34
CA LEU A 96 4.39 6.35 10.03
C LEU A 96 4.90 6.24 11.46
N TYR A 97 5.90 7.01 11.80
CA TYR A 97 6.49 7.12 13.13
C TYR A 97 5.89 8.33 13.83
N ILE A 98 5.17 8.09 14.93
CA ILE A 98 4.54 9.11 15.74
C ILE A 98 5.40 9.33 16.97
N ARG A 99 6.09 10.48 17.01
CA ARG A 99 6.97 10.88 18.09
C ARG A 99 6.17 11.30 19.33
N LYS A 100 6.60 10.78 20.48
CA LYS A 100 6.03 11.15 21.78
C LYS A 100 7.17 11.44 22.76
N LEU A 101 7.10 12.54 23.51
CA LEU A 101 8.09 12.87 24.51
C LEU A 101 8.08 11.86 25.67
N GLY A 102 9.27 11.31 26.00
CA GLY A 102 9.47 10.45 27.16
C GLY A 102 9.01 9.00 27.05
N VAL A 103 8.52 8.58 25.87
CA VAL A 103 8.13 7.20 25.59
C VAL A 103 8.60 6.76 24.18
N PRO A 104 8.71 5.47 23.90
CA PRO A 104 9.05 5.00 22.55
C PRO A 104 8.06 5.50 21.50
N ASP A 105 8.56 5.73 20.28
CA ASP A 105 7.74 6.09 19.14
C ASP A 105 6.66 5.03 18.87
N SER A 106 5.47 5.46 18.50
CA SER A 106 4.46 4.55 17.96
C SER A 106 4.65 4.42 16.46
N ILE A 107 4.70 3.20 15.94
CA ILE A 107 4.90 2.92 14.51
C ILE A 107 3.61 2.33 13.94
N VAL A 108 3.10 2.95 12.88
CA VAL A 108 1.96 2.45 12.09
C VAL A 108 2.49 2.01 10.73
N THR A 109 2.52 0.70 10.50
CA THR A 109 2.95 0.10 9.24
C THR A 109 1.75 -0.32 8.42
N GLY A 110 1.77 -0.13 7.10
CA GLY A 110 0.71 -0.59 6.22
C GLY A 110 0.62 0.20 4.92
N TYR A 111 -0.60 0.41 4.43
CA TYR A 111 -0.88 1.04 3.16
C TYR A 111 -1.70 2.31 3.31
N TRP A 112 -1.44 3.25 2.43
CA TRP A 112 -2.13 4.55 2.35
C TRP A 112 -2.73 4.72 0.95
N ASP A 113 -3.87 5.37 0.89
CA ASP A 113 -4.51 5.88 -0.33
C ASP A 113 -4.80 7.36 -0.11
N LYS A 114 -4.06 8.22 -0.82
CA LYS A 114 -4.18 9.69 -0.75
C LYS A 114 -4.18 10.21 0.69
N ASP A 115 -3.11 9.95 1.43
CA ASP A 115 -2.89 10.28 2.84
C ASP A 115 -3.72 9.50 3.86
N LYS A 116 -4.76 8.79 3.44
CA LYS A 116 -5.60 8.00 4.33
C LYS A 116 -4.98 6.62 4.56
N TYR A 117 -4.81 6.23 5.83
CA TYR A 117 -4.42 4.87 6.18
C TYR A 117 -5.55 3.89 5.84
N VAL A 118 -5.25 2.89 5.03
CA VAL A 118 -6.24 1.88 4.58
C VAL A 118 -6.08 0.53 5.27
N GLY A 119 -5.00 0.34 6.03
CA GLY A 119 -4.77 -0.87 6.80
C GLY A 119 -3.41 -1.51 6.53
N GLU A 120 -3.16 -2.62 7.19
CA GLU A 120 -1.90 -3.37 7.08
C GLU A 120 -1.74 -4.07 5.72
N TYR A 121 -2.82 -4.24 4.98
CA TYR A 121 -2.88 -4.96 3.70
C TYR A 121 -3.51 -4.12 2.58
N VAL A 122 -3.06 -4.31 1.35
CA VAL A 122 -3.57 -3.60 0.15
C VAL A 122 -5.04 -3.95 -0.12
N SER A 123 -5.40 -5.22 0.10
CA SER A 123 -6.75 -5.73 -0.09
C SER A 123 -7.34 -6.18 1.24
N SER A 124 -8.62 -5.94 1.43
CA SER A 124 -9.32 -6.43 2.61
C SER A 124 -9.48 -7.95 2.63
N TYR A 125 -9.33 -8.59 1.49
CA TYR A 125 -9.37 -10.05 1.33
C TYR A 125 -8.65 -10.51 0.06
N THR A 126 -8.29 -11.79 0.01
CA THR A 126 -7.82 -12.48 -1.20
C THR A 126 -8.64 -13.74 -1.45
N VAL A 127 -8.71 -14.17 -2.69
CA VAL A 127 -9.36 -15.42 -3.10
C VAL A 127 -8.31 -16.29 -3.76
N GLY A 128 -8.08 -17.47 -3.18
CA GLY A 128 -7.17 -18.48 -3.68
C GLY A 128 -7.85 -19.41 -4.70
N GLN A 129 -7.64 -20.72 -4.55
CA GLN A 129 -8.23 -21.73 -5.42
C GLN A 129 -9.73 -21.81 -5.28
N LYS A 130 -10.38 -22.07 -6.41
CA LYS A 130 -11.81 -22.39 -6.49
C LYS A 130 -11.99 -23.63 -7.33
N ARG A 131 -12.77 -24.59 -6.83
CA ARG A 131 -13.19 -25.77 -7.57
C ARG A 131 -14.71 -25.83 -7.62
N ASN A 132 -15.27 -25.95 -8.82
CA ASN A 132 -16.72 -25.99 -9.10
C ASN A 132 -17.50 -24.79 -8.50
N ILE A 133 -16.86 -23.63 -8.44
CA ILE A 133 -17.46 -22.37 -7.99
C ILE A 133 -17.38 -21.36 -9.14
N LEU A 134 -18.52 -20.86 -9.57
CA LEU A 134 -18.65 -19.91 -10.67
C LEU A 134 -18.20 -18.50 -10.22
N ARG A 135 -18.71 -18.04 -9.10
CA ARG A 135 -18.47 -16.68 -8.57
C ARG A 135 -18.42 -16.67 -7.05
N THR A 136 -17.59 -15.78 -6.52
CA THR A 136 -17.58 -15.40 -5.11
C THR A 136 -17.76 -13.90 -4.97
N ARG A 137 -18.47 -13.45 -3.93
CA ARG A 137 -18.60 -12.03 -3.58
C ARG A 137 -18.42 -11.87 -2.08
N PHE A 138 -17.45 -11.06 -1.70
CA PHE A 138 -17.13 -10.71 -0.32
C PHE A 138 -17.75 -9.36 0.02
N VAL A 139 -18.47 -9.27 1.11
CA VAL A 139 -19.13 -8.05 1.56
C VAL A 139 -18.79 -7.82 3.03
N HIS A 140 -18.15 -6.69 3.32
CA HIS A 140 -17.96 -6.24 4.69
C HIS A 140 -19.26 -5.63 5.20
N MET A 141 -19.83 -6.22 6.23
CA MET A 141 -21.15 -5.86 6.75
C MET A 141 -21.09 -4.83 7.88
N ALA A 142 -20.12 -5.00 8.78
CA ALA A 142 -19.93 -4.16 9.95
C ALA A 142 -18.52 -4.40 10.54
N ASP A 143 -18.07 -3.51 11.41
CA ASP A 143 -16.77 -3.67 12.10
C ASP A 143 -16.86 -4.68 13.27
N THR A 144 -18.05 -5.01 13.73
CA THR A 144 -18.32 -6.01 14.78
C THR A 144 -19.66 -6.72 14.53
N PRO A 145 -19.85 -7.97 14.99
CA PRO A 145 -18.87 -8.87 15.61
C PRO A 145 -17.84 -9.41 14.59
N ASN A 146 -16.71 -9.92 15.09
CA ASN A 146 -15.70 -10.59 14.25
C ASN A 146 -16.21 -11.97 13.84
N GLN A 147 -16.84 -12.04 12.68
CA GLN A 147 -17.40 -13.28 12.11
C GLN A 147 -17.40 -13.26 10.59
N VAL A 148 -17.41 -14.44 9.99
CA VAL A 148 -17.53 -14.63 8.55
C VAL A 148 -18.69 -15.56 8.26
N GLU A 149 -19.75 -15.05 7.67
CA GLU A 149 -20.91 -15.83 7.20
C GLU A 149 -20.73 -16.22 5.74
N ILE A 150 -21.11 -17.42 5.40
CA ILE A 150 -20.98 -17.97 4.03
C ILE A 150 -22.33 -18.50 3.60
N LEU A 151 -22.81 -17.99 2.47
CA LEU A 151 -24.04 -18.37 1.83
C LEU A 151 -23.74 -19.03 0.49
N ILE A 152 -24.15 -20.29 0.35
CA ILE A 152 -23.97 -21.03 -0.89
C ILE A 152 -25.28 -20.96 -1.68
N GLN A 153 -25.18 -20.54 -2.94
CA GLN A 153 -26.33 -20.18 -3.77
C GLN A 153 -26.24 -20.77 -5.17
N ARG A 154 -27.41 -21.00 -5.75
CA ARG A 154 -27.58 -21.23 -7.21
C ARG A 154 -28.65 -20.28 -7.72
N ASN A 155 -28.34 -19.52 -8.78
CA ASN A 155 -29.22 -18.49 -9.34
C ASN A 155 -29.74 -17.49 -8.28
N GLY A 156 -28.89 -17.14 -7.29
CA GLY A 156 -29.22 -16.22 -6.20
C GLY A 156 -30.03 -16.82 -5.06
N LEU A 157 -30.46 -18.08 -5.14
CA LEU A 157 -31.21 -18.76 -4.09
C LEU A 157 -30.31 -19.68 -3.27
N PRO A 158 -30.43 -19.71 -1.94
CA PRO A 158 -29.70 -20.63 -1.08
C PRO A 158 -29.97 -22.09 -1.45
N ILE A 159 -28.94 -22.91 -1.42
CA ILE A 159 -29.07 -24.36 -1.64
C ILE A 159 -28.49 -25.14 -0.47
N GLY A 160 -29.08 -26.32 -0.22
CA GLY A 160 -28.51 -27.29 0.71
C GLY A 160 -27.24 -27.92 0.16
N VAL A 161 -26.25 -28.11 1.02
CA VAL A 161 -24.99 -28.79 0.73
C VAL A 161 -24.74 -29.92 1.71
N SER A 162 -23.86 -30.84 1.36
CA SER A 162 -23.50 -31.97 2.22
C SER A 162 -21.99 -32.03 2.44
N GLN A 163 -21.58 -32.77 3.48
CA GLN A 163 -20.17 -32.98 3.85
C GLN A 163 -19.37 -31.68 3.98
N LEU A 164 -20.01 -30.65 4.53
CA LEU A 164 -19.41 -29.36 4.70
C LEU A 164 -18.26 -29.42 5.73
N GLN A 165 -17.09 -28.97 5.32
CA GLN A 165 -15.89 -28.84 6.15
C GLN A 165 -15.33 -27.46 5.99
N ALA A 166 -14.87 -26.86 7.08
CA ALA A 166 -14.21 -25.59 7.07
C ALA A 166 -13.01 -25.58 8.02
N SER A 167 -11.96 -24.91 7.62
CA SER A 167 -10.74 -24.73 8.41
C SER A 167 -10.13 -23.37 8.15
N ALA A 168 -9.37 -22.86 9.09
CA ALA A 168 -8.54 -21.68 8.94
C ALA A 168 -7.45 -21.67 10.02
N ASP A 169 -6.43 -20.83 9.85
CA ASP A 169 -5.47 -20.56 10.92
C ASP A 169 -6.15 -19.94 12.13
N LYS A 170 -5.53 -20.10 13.31
CA LYS A 170 -6.02 -19.61 14.60
C LYS A 170 -7.37 -20.22 15.03
N SER A 171 -7.78 -21.32 14.38
CA SER A 171 -8.92 -22.17 14.76
C SER A 171 -10.17 -21.41 15.20
N PRO A 172 -10.78 -20.59 14.35
CA PRO A 172 -12.04 -19.95 14.70
C PRO A 172 -13.12 -21.04 14.96
N MET A 173 -14.12 -20.70 15.74
CA MET A 173 -15.25 -21.60 15.92
C MET A 173 -16.07 -21.68 14.63
N PHE A 174 -16.47 -22.89 14.27
CA PHE A 174 -17.23 -23.15 13.06
C PHE A 174 -18.65 -23.61 13.44
N GLU A 175 -19.64 -22.93 12.89
CA GLU A 175 -21.06 -23.25 13.06
C GLU A 175 -21.71 -23.38 11.69
N SER A 176 -22.61 -24.33 11.53
CA SER A 176 -23.35 -24.51 10.29
C SER A 176 -24.83 -24.74 10.55
N SER A 177 -25.66 -24.11 9.73
CA SER A 177 -27.09 -24.41 9.57
C SER A 177 -27.34 -24.95 8.16
N GLN A 178 -28.59 -25.22 7.81
CA GLN A 178 -28.92 -25.76 6.48
C GLN A 178 -28.51 -24.82 5.31
N THR A 179 -28.40 -23.52 5.55
CA THR A 179 -28.20 -22.52 4.49
C THR A 179 -27.07 -21.55 4.76
N ILE A 180 -26.56 -21.48 5.98
CA ILE A 180 -25.51 -20.54 6.39
C ILE A 180 -24.42 -21.31 7.11
N VAL A 181 -23.20 -21.01 6.75
CA VAL A 181 -21.99 -21.48 7.39
C VAL A 181 -21.30 -20.26 8.00
N ALA A 182 -20.83 -20.35 9.21
CA ALA A 182 -20.18 -19.24 9.86
C ALA A 182 -18.88 -19.65 10.57
N PHE A 183 -17.84 -18.84 10.40
CA PHE A 183 -16.75 -18.76 11.35
C PHE A 183 -17.10 -17.69 12.38
N THR A 184 -17.12 -18.04 13.64
CA THR A 184 -17.34 -17.12 14.76
C THR A 184 -16.08 -16.98 15.61
N LYS A 185 -16.00 -15.92 16.41
CA LYS A 185 -14.78 -15.58 17.20
C LYS A 185 -13.51 -15.51 16.35
N VAL A 186 -13.63 -14.95 15.16
CA VAL A 186 -12.53 -14.84 14.22
C VAL A 186 -11.46 -13.89 14.76
N VAL A 187 -10.20 -14.32 14.68
CA VAL A 187 -9.02 -13.49 14.96
C VAL A 187 -8.39 -13.12 13.62
N TYR A 188 -8.37 -11.83 13.29
CA TYR A 188 -7.80 -11.36 12.05
C TYR A 188 -6.29 -11.15 12.14
N PRO A 189 -5.54 -11.29 11.03
CA PRO A 189 -6.04 -11.75 9.74
C PRO A 189 -6.50 -13.21 9.80
N LEU A 190 -7.61 -13.52 9.12
CA LEU A 190 -8.06 -14.89 8.88
C LEU A 190 -7.32 -15.41 7.66
N THR A 191 -6.35 -16.30 7.87
CA THR A 191 -5.47 -16.85 6.83
C THR A 191 -5.72 -18.34 6.63
N ASN A 192 -5.34 -18.85 5.45
CA ASN A 192 -5.51 -20.25 5.06
C ASN A 192 -6.95 -20.77 5.26
N ALA A 193 -7.94 -19.90 5.11
CA ALA A 193 -9.32 -20.31 5.22
C ALA A 193 -9.74 -21.16 4.02
N THR A 194 -10.28 -22.34 4.31
CA THR A 194 -10.73 -23.30 3.30
C THR A 194 -12.13 -23.78 3.64
N ILE A 195 -12.97 -23.89 2.61
CA ILE A 195 -14.30 -24.49 2.70
C ILE A 195 -14.41 -25.53 1.64
N ASN A 196 -14.78 -26.75 2.04
CA ASN A 196 -15.07 -27.87 1.19
C ASN A 196 -16.51 -28.34 1.42
N PHE A 197 -17.23 -28.63 0.37
CA PHE A 197 -18.59 -29.12 0.42
C PHE A 197 -18.99 -29.83 -0.86
N TYR A 198 -20.03 -30.67 -0.74
CA TYR A 198 -20.68 -31.25 -1.92
C TYR A 198 -22.01 -30.55 -2.16
N ALA A 199 -22.22 -30.12 -3.40
CA ALA A 199 -23.45 -29.49 -3.84
C ALA A 199 -24.13 -30.31 -4.93
N PRO A 200 -25.46 -30.41 -4.98
CA PRO A 200 -26.14 -31.09 -6.07
C PRO A 200 -25.86 -30.42 -7.40
N SER A 201 -25.70 -31.16 -8.48
CA SER A 201 -25.64 -30.63 -9.84
C SER A 201 -26.95 -29.92 -10.22
N ALA A 202 -26.96 -29.17 -11.32
CA ALA A 202 -28.16 -28.43 -11.76
C ALA A 202 -29.41 -29.31 -11.92
N PHE A 203 -29.22 -30.58 -12.27
CA PHE A 203 -30.28 -31.58 -12.49
C PHE A 203 -30.36 -32.63 -11.39
N ASN A 204 -29.69 -32.42 -10.22
CA ASN A 204 -29.60 -33.39 -9.12
C ASN A 204 -29.08 -34.81 -9.53
N SER A 205 -28.40 -34.90 -10.65
CA SER A 205 -27.94 -36.20 -11.18
C SER A 205 -26.62 -36.67 -10.56
N TYR A 206 -25.83 -35.75 -9.99
CA TYR A 206 -24.59 -36.04 -9.28
C TYR A 206 -24.24 -34.89 -8.31
N GLN A 207 -23.25 -35.13 -7.46
CA GLN A 207 -22.74 -34.13 -6.52
C GLN A 207 -21.47 -33.48 -7.11
N LEU A 208 -21.40 -32.17 -6.98
CA LEU A 208 -20.21 -31.37 -7.28
C LEU A 208 -19.34 -31.27 -6.04
N ASP A 209 -18.09 -31.66 -6.13
CA ASP A 209 -17.08 -31.43 -5.10
C ASP A 209 -16.57 -30.00 -5.25
N CYS A 210 -16.92 -29.15 -4.31
CA CYS A 210 -16.65 -27.72 -4.32
C CYS A 210 -15.60 -27.34 -3.28
N GLU A 211 -14.70 -26.43 -3.63
CA GLU A 211 -13.67 -25.90 -2.73
C GLU A 211 -13.49 -24.41 -2.94
N LEU A 212 -13.32 -23.67 -1.83
CA LEU A 212 -12.93 -22.27 -1.83
C LEU A 212 -11.83 -22.02 -0.80
N ASN A 213 -10.71 -21.47 -1.25
CA ASN A 213 -9.66 -20.97 -0.39
C ASN A 213 -9.67 -19.44 -0.39
N PHE A 214 -9.55 -18.82 0.78
CA PHE A 214 -9.57 -17.36 0.90
C PHE A 214 -8.85 -16.88 2.15
N GLU A 215 -8.56 -15.60 2.18
CA GLU A 215 -8.02 -14.89 3.34
C GLU A 215 -8.77 -13.57 3.53
N ILE A 216 -8.95 -13.13 4.77
CA ILE A 216 -9.55 -11.84 5.11
C ILE A 216 -8.63 -11.12 6.08
N TYR A 217 -8.22 -9.91 5.72
CA TYR A 217 -7.24 -9.11 6.46
C TYR A 217 -7.90 -8.02 7.33
N ARG A 218 -9.02 -7.46 6.87
CA ARG A 218 -9.77 -6.46 7.61
C ARG A 218 -10.69 -7.10 8.63
N GLU A 219 -10.62 -6.64 9.88
CA GLU A 219 -11.52 -7.04 10.97
C GLU A 219 -12.99 -6.74 10.65
N GLY A 220 -13.88 -7.45 11.34
CA GLY A 220 -15.31 -7.20 11.31
C GLY A 220 -16.18 -8.39 10.92
N HIS A 221 -17.42 -8.08 10.60
CA HIS A 221 -18.42 -9.02 10.11
C HIS A 221 -18.39 -9.06 8.59
N TRP A 222 -18.09 -10.23 8.04
CA TRP A 222 -18.03 -10.47 6.60
C TRP A 222 -19.13 -11.43 6.16
N ARG A 223 -19.64 -11.21 4.95
CA ARG A 223 -20.54 -12.15 4.29
C ARG A 223 -19.96 -12.53 2.92
N ILE A 224 -19.80 -13.83 2.70
CA ILE A 224 -19.28 -14.41 1.45
C ILE A 224 -20.43 -15.12 0.76
N PHE A 225 -20.73 -14.70 -0.46
CA PHE A 225 -21.67 -15.38 -1.33
C PHE A 225 -20.89 -16.26 -2.30
N ILE A 226 -21.19 -17.56 -2.29
CA ILE A 226 -20.63 -18.56 -3.20
C ILE A 226 -21.72 -18.96 -4.19
N GLN A 227 -21.47 -18.70 -5.48
CA GLN A 227 -22.39 -19.07 -6.57
C GLN A 227 -21.83 -20.31 -7.28
N ILE A 228 -22.64 -21.38 -7.39
CA ILE A 228 -22.34 -22.62 -8.10
C ILE A 228 -23.33 -22.87 -9.22
#